data_250309a4d8af07b98482d832156a89bf
#
_entry.id   250309a4d8af07b98482d832156a89bf
#
_cell.length_a   1.000
_cell.length_b   1.000
_cell.length_c   1.000
_cell.angle_alpha   90.00
_cell.angle_beta   90.00
_cell.angle_gamma   90.00
#
_symmetry.space_group_name_H-M   'P 1'
#
loop_
_entity.id
_entity.type
_entity.pdbx_description
1 polymer ?
#
loop_
_entity_poly.entity_id
_entity_poly.type
_entity_poly.pdbx_seq_one_letter_code
_entity_poly.pdbx_strand_id
1 'polypeptide(L)'
;MLVLGFFDDLSEDIKYYVDDGCHSEKDGTPDNFPGSFMPKSFQAGVRCCDSDTKTCMTPLYCPYNDTSFDEAASRCASLGLRLCTKDELLSDICCETGGECDNYLVWTSTQESESGI
;
A
#
# COMPACT_ATOMS: atom_id res chain seq x y z
N MET A 1 5.61 9.76 -33.60
CA MET A 1 6.06 9.93 -33.00
C MET A 1 5.83 10.53 -31.74
N LEU A 2 5.25 11.45 -31.57
CA LEU A 2 4.88 12.04 -30.43
C LEU A 2 4.24 11.19 -29.46
N VAL A 3 3.62 10.23 -29.98
CA VAL A 3 2.86 9.31 -29.22
C VAL A 3 3.64 8.59 -28.19
N LEU A 4 4.91 8.39 -28.41
CA LEU A 4 5.72 7.66 -27.49
C LEU A 4 5.82 8.33 -26.12
N GLY A 5 5.92 9.62 -26.13
CA GLY A 5 6.04 10.32 -24.88
C GLY A 5 4.78 10.22 -24.05
N PHE A 6 3.65 10.13 -24.74
CA PHE A 6 2.41 10.05 -24.03
C PHE A 6 2.25 8.74 -23.29
N PHE A 7 2.74 7.66 -23.84
CA PHE A 7 2.59 6.39 -23.16
C PHE A 7 3.35 6.37 -21.86
N ASP A 8 4.53 6.96 -21.82
CA ASP A 8 5.28 7.02 -20.60
C ASP A 8 4.55 7.85 -19.56
N ASP A 9 3.95 8.94 -20.00
CA ASP A 9 3.24 9.79 -19.08
C ASP A 9 2.05 9.09 -18.48
N LEU A 10 1.36 8.29 -19.27
CA LEU A 10 0.19 7.61 -18.76
C LEU A 10 0.52 6.66 -17.63
N SER A 11 1.66 5.96 -17.70
CA SER A 11 1.99 5.05 -16.64
C SER A 11 2.35 5.80 -15.38
N GLU A 12 2.81 7.05 -15.49
CA GLU A 12 3.12 7.85 -14.32
C GLU A 12 1.85 8.40 -13.69
N ASP A 13 0.75 8.45 -14.42
CA ASP A 13 -0.50 8.98 -13.90
C ASP A 13 -1.26 7.97 -13.06
N ILE A 14 -0.87 6.71 -13.09
CA ILE A 14 -1.56 5.69 -12.31
C ILE A 14 -1.16 5.85 -10.86
N LYS A 15 -2.15 5.95 -9.99
CA LYS A 15 -1.91 6.13 -8.56
C LYS A 15 -2.54 5.00 -7.78
N TYR A 16 -1.96 4.71 -6.64
CA TYR A 16 -2.42 3.64 -5.78
C TYR A 16 -2.70 4.17 -4.38
N TYR A 17 -3.67 3.58 -3.73
CA TYR A 17 -4.10 4.06 -2.42
C TYR A 17 -3.05 3.76 -1.36
N VAL A 18 -2.79 4.72 -0.48
CA VAL A 18 -1.94 4.56 0.69
C VAL A 18 -2.72 5.07 1.90
N ASP A 19 -2.45 4.49 3.06
CA ASP A 19 -3.11 4.88 4.29
C ASP A 19 -2.26 4.37 5.44
N ASP A 20 -2.61 4.75 6.66
CA ASP A 20 -1.95 4.21 7.83
C ASP A 20 -2.12 2.69 7.85
N GLY A 21 -1.12 1.99 8.31
CA GLY A 21 -1.16 0.54 8.34
C GLY A 21 -2.28 -0.03 9.19
N CYS A 22 -2.77 0.75 10.16
CA CYS A 22 -3.97 0.40 10.90
C CYS A 22 -4.94 1.55 10.77
N HIS A 23 -5.94 1.39 9.91
CA HIS A 23 -6.84 2.49 9.57
C HIS A 23 -7.67 2.96 10.76
N SER A 24 -8.19 2.05 11.55
CA SER A 24 -8.96 2.45 12.72
C SER A 24 -8.01 2.64 13.89
N GLU A 25 -8.55 3.03 15.02
CA GLU A 25 -7.72 3.22 16.21
C GLU A 25 -7.65 1.96 17.06
N LYS A 26 -7.68 0.83 16.39
CA LYS A 26 -7.72 -0.45 17.07
C LYS A 26 -6.52 -0.66 17.99
N ASP A 27 -5.37 -0.16 17.57
CA ASP A 27 -4.14 -0.29 18.37
C ASP A 27 -4.01 0.79 19.44
N GLY A 28 -5.02 1.64 19.58
CA GLY A 28 -4.98 2.68 20.59
C GLY A 28 -4.38 3.99 20.12
N THR A 29 -4.00 4.09 18.86
CA THR A 29 -3.43 5.32 18.33
C THR A 29 -4.42 5.94 17.34
N PRO A 30 -4.41 7.28 17.21
CA PRO A 30 -5.35 7.92 16.31
C PRO A 30 -4.94 7.71 14.86
N ASP A 31 -5.92 7.75 13.97
CA ASP A 31 -5.67 7.69 12.55
C ASP A 31 -5.19 9.07 12.11
N ASN A 32 -3.90 9.18 11.82
CA ASN A 32 -3.28 10.46 11.53
C ASN A 32 -3.29 10.85 10.07
N PHE A 33 -3.76 9.98 9.19
CA PHE A 33 -3.71 10.25 7.78
C PHE A 33 -5.00 9.75 7.14
N PRO A 34 -5.68 10.61 6.36
CA PRO A 34 -6.98 10.23 5.79
C PRO A 34 -6.91 9.27 4.61
N GLY A 35 -5.73 8.87 4.20
CA GLY A 35 -5.59 8.03 3.04
C GLY A 35 -5.64 8.85 1.74
N SER A 36 -4.94 8.40 0.73
CA SER A 36 -4.87 9.13 -0.52
C SER A 36 -4.32 8.23 -1.62
N PHE A 37 -4.51 8.65 -2.86
CA PHE A 37 -3.91 7.94 -4.00
C PHE A 37 -2.61 8.65 -4.36
N MET A 38 -1.54 7.87 -4.46
CA MET A 38 -0.21 8.41 -4.69
C MET A 38 0.44 7.78 -5.91
N PRO A 39 1.31 8.52 -6.62
CA PRO A 39 2.01 7.97 -7.78
C PRO A 39 2.97 6.88 -7.35
N LYS A 40 3.34 6.01 -8.27
CA LYS A 40 4.21 4.89 -7.98
C LYS A 40 5.55 5.28 -7.38
N SER A 41 6.03 6.48 -7.66
CA SER A 41 7.33 6.94 -7.15
C SER A 41 7.27 7.39 -5.69
N PHE A 42 6.07 7.52 -5.13
CA PHE A 42 5.93 7.88 -3.73
C PHE A 42 6.57 6.78 -2.88
N GLN A 43 7.10 7.15 -1.73
CA GLN A 43 7.77 6.19 -0.86
C GLN A 43 6.90 5.89 0.34
N ALA A 44 6.57 4.63 0.55
CA ALA A 44 5.71 4.22 1.65
C ALA A 44 6.13 2.85 2.14
N GLY A 45 5.57 2.43 3.26
CA GLY A 45 5.87 1.13 3.82
C GLY A 45 5.17 0.00 3.09
N VAL A 46 5.44 -1.22 3.51
CA VAL A 46 4.95 -2.42 2.83
C VAL A 46 4.22 -3.32 3.80
N ARG A 47 2.98 -3.66 3.46
CA ARG A 47 2.23 -4.71 4.14
C ARG A 47 1.69 -5.66 3.08
N CYS A 48 1.83 -6.96 3.33
CA CYS A 48 1.46 -7.98 2.36
C CYS A 48 0.29 -8.79 2.89
N CYS A 49 -0.60 -9.21 2.00
CA CYS A 49 -1.76 -10.00 2.37
C CYS A 49 -1.72 -11.35 1.69
N ASP A 50 -2.29 -12.35 2.38
CA ASP A 50 -2.38 -13.69 1.87
C ASP A 50 -3.82 -13.95 1.46
N SER A 51 -4.05 -14.29 0.20
CA SER A 51 -5.40 -14.51 -0.30
C SER A 51 -6.07 -15.72 0.32
N ASP A 52 -5.29 -16.74 0.64
CA ASP A 52 -5.85 -17.98 1.18
C ASP A 52 -6.25 -17.86 2.64
N THR A 53 -5.38 -17.25 3.45
CA THR A 53 -5.62 -17.19 4.89
C THR A 53 -6.26 -15.89 5.32
N LYS A 54 -6.33 -14.90 4.43
CA LYS A 54 -6.89 -13.59 4.74
C LYS A 54 -6.15 -12.92 5.88
N THR A 55 -4.84 -13.08 5.89
CA THR A 55 -3.99 -12.47 6.92
C THR A 55 -3.06 -11.45 6.30
N CYS A 56 -2.48 -10.63 7.16
CA CYS A 56 -1.58 -9.56 6.76
C CYS A 56 -0.25 -9.73 7.48
N MET A 57 0.86 -9.42 6.80
CA MET A 57 2.16 -9.44 7.45
C MET A 57 2.97 -8.24 7.00
N THR A 58 3.94 -7.85 7.81
CA THR A 58 4.77 -6.69 7.55
C THR A 58 6.22 -7.16 7.38
N PRO A 59 6.68 -7.28 6.13
CA PRO A 59 8.02 -7.82 5.88
C PRO A 59 9.15 -6.86 6.22
N LEU A 60 8.88 -5.55 6.26
CA LEU A 60 9.91 -4.55 6.51
C LEU A 60 9.42 -3.58 7.55
N TYR A 61 10.30 -3.20 8.47
CA TYR A 61 9.95 -2.26 9.52
C TYR A 61 9.76 -0.85 8.98
N CYS A 62 8.73 -0.17 9.43
CA CYS A 62 8.54 1.25 9.19
C CYS A 62 9.24 2.05 10.28
N PRO A 63 9.70 3.23 9.99
CA PRO A 63 9.65 3.94 8.71
C PRO A 63 10.90 3.74 7.87
N TYR A 64 11.78 2.86 8.24
CA TYR A 64 13.11 2.80 7.66
C TYR A 64 13.18 2.12 6.29
N ASN A 65 12.12 1.46 5.87
CA ASN A 65 12.14 0.68 4.65
C ASN A 65 11.08 1.12 3.65
N ASP A 66 10.97 2.42 3.46
CA ASP A 66 10.02 2.94 2.48
C ASP A 66 10.46 2.54 1.08
N THR A 67 9.49 2.19 0.25
CA THR A 67 9.77 1.76 -1.11
C THR A 67 8.77 2.39 -2.07
N SER A 68 9.11 2.36 -3.36
CA SER A 68 8.17 2.70 -4.40
C SER A 68 7.13 1.59 -4.52
N PHE A 69 6.08 1.86 -5.30
CA PHE A 69 5.01 0.88 -5.47
C PHE A 69 5.53 -0.43 -6.06
N ASP A 70 6.34 -0.35 -7.13
CA ASP A 70 6.80 -1.56 -7.78
C ASP A 70 7.69 -2.38 -6.87
N GLU A 71 8.52 -1.73 -6.07
CA GLU A 71 9.35 -2.43 -5.11
C GLU A 71 8.51 -3.10 -4.03
N ALA A 72 7.46 -2.41 -3.58
CA ALA A 72 6.58 -2.97 -2.55
C ALA A 72 5.87 -4.22 -3.08
N ALA A 73 5.31 -4.12 -4.28
CA ALA A 73 4.61 -5.24 -4.89
C ALA A 73 5.55 -6.42 -5.11
N SER A 74 6.79 -6.13 -5.54
CA SER A 74 7.77 -7.17 -5.76
C SER A 74 8.16 -7.86 -4.46
N ARG A 75 8.28 -7.08 -3.39
CA ARG A 75 8.63 -7.64 -2.09
C ARG A 75 7.56 -8.64 -1.63
N CYS A 76 6.30 -8.28 -1.77
CA CYS A 76 5.23 -9.21 -1.38
C CYS A 76 5.22 -10.44 -2.27
N ALA A 77 5.41 -10.26 -3.58
CA ALA A 77 5.43 -11.39 -4.51
C ALA A 77 6.56 -12.36 -4.18
N SER A 78 7.70 -11.85 -3.74
CA SER A 78 8.83 -12.72 -3.43
C SER A 78 8.55 -13.61 -2.22
N LEU A 79 7.55 -13.28 -1.43
CA LEU A 79 7.15 -14.06 -0.28
C LEU A 79 5.93 -14.93 -0.58
N GLY A 80 5.50 -14.98 -1.82
CA GLY A 80 4.29 -15.72 -2.19
C GLY A 80 3.02 -14.99 -1.79
N LEU A 81 3.11 -13.68 -1.57
CA LEU A 81 1.99 -12.87 -1.11
C LEU A 81 1.72 -11.77 -2.11
N ARG A 82 0.82 -10.85 -1.76
CA ARG A 82 0.51 -9.68 -2.58
C ARG A 82 0.29 -8.48 -1.68
N LEU A 83 0.31 -7.30 -2.27
CA LEU A 83 -0.06 -6.12 -1.49
C LEU A 83 -1.52 -6.24 -1.08
N CYS A 84 -1.86 -5.73 0.09
CA CYS A 84 -3.24 -5.70 0.54
C CYS A 84 -4.02 -4.72 -0.33
N THR A 85 -5.33 -4.92 -0.43
CA THR A 85 -6.20 -3.95 -1.10
C THR A 85 -6.60 -2.87 -0.11
N LYS A 86 -7.18 -1.79 -0.63
CA LYS A 86 -7.71 -0.72 0.22
C LYS A 86 -8.72 -1.31 1.21
N ASP A 87 -9.63 -2.14 0.70
CA ASP A 87 -10.67 -2.71 1.57
C ASP A 87 -10.08 -3.56 2.67
N GLU A 88 -9.05 -4.33 2.35
CA GLU A 88 -8.39 -5.14 3.37
C GLU A 88 -7.73 -4.27 4.43
N LEU A 89 -7.06 -3.20 4.00
CA LEU A 89 -6.42 -2.32 4.95
C LEU A 89 -7.44 -1.65 5.86
N LEU A 90 -8.57 -1.21 5.28
CA LEU A 90 -9.62 -0.55 6.06
C LEU A 90 -10.36 -1.52 6.97
N SER A 91 -10.21 -2.82 6.75
CA SER A 91 -10.88 -3.82 7.58
C SER A 91 -10.09 -4.15 8.83
N ASP A 92 -8.95 -3.51 9.03
CA ASP A 92 -8.12 -3.67 10.22
C ASP A 92 -7.38 -5.01 10.32
N ILE A 93 -7.33 -5.79 9.25
CA ILE A 93 -6.63 -7.07 9.34
C ILE A 93 -5.13 -6.88 9.50
N CYS A 94 -4.61 -5.70 9.16
CA CYS A 94 -3.19 -5.41 9.27
C CYS A 94 -2.82 -4.78 10.60
N CYS A 95 -3.80 -4.44 11.44
CA CYS A 95 -3.51 -3.80 12.71
C CYS A 95 -2.72 -4.73 13.62
N GLU A 96 -1.68 -4.17 14.23
CA GLU A 96 -0.89 -4.91 15.22
C GLU A 96 -0.21 -6.16 14.65
N THR A 97 0.14 -6.12 13.36
CA THR A 97 0.82 -7.25 12.73
C THR A 97 2.34 -7.08 12.73
N GLY A 98 2.85 -6.13 13.50
CA GLY A 98 4.30 -5.96 13.64
C GLY A 98 4.87 -4.97 12.66
N GLY A 99 6.19 -4.79 12.71
CA GLY A 99 6.88 -3.90 11.80
C GLY A 99 6.70 -2.42 12.07
N GLU A 100 5.92 -2.07 13.09
CA GLU A 100 5.69 -0.69 13.50
C GLU A 100 5.10 0.16 12.38
N CYS A 101 4.24 -0.42 11.56
CA CYS A 101 3.62 0.27 10.44
C CYS A 101 2.18 0.71 10.71
N ASP A 102 1.67 0.48 11.91
CA ASP A 102 0.28 0.83 12.21
C ASP A 102 -0.03 2.31 11.99
N ASN A 103 0.90 3.16 12.35
CA ASN A 103 0.74 4.60 12.18
C ASN A 103 1.57 5.15 11.05
N TYR A 104 1.92 4.34 10.09
CA TYR A 104 2.78 4.74 8.99
C TYR A 104 2.11 4.43 7.67
N LEU A 105 2.32 5.27 6.66
CA LEU A 105 1.68 5.08 5.37
C LEU A 105 2.21 3.83 4.69
N VAL A 106 1.32 2.98 4.21
CA VAL A 106 1.70 1.77 3.50
C VAL A 106 0.95 1.69 2.18
N TRP A 107 1.54 0.98 1.22
CA TRP A 107 0.96 0.79 -0.10
C TRP A 107 -0.20 -0.19 -0.09
N THR A 108 -1.17 0.03 -0.97
CA THR A 108 -2.15 -1.00 -1.33
C THR A 108 -2.13 -1.18 -2.84
N SER A 109 -2.80 -2.22 -3.30
CA SER A 109 -2.86 -2.51 -4.74
C SER A 109 -4.04 -1.83 -5.42
N THR A 110 -4.85 -1.06 -4.70
CA THR A 110 -6.04 -0.46 -5.26
C THR A 110 -5.68 0.79 -6.05
N GLN A 111 -6.03 0.82 -7.32
CA GLN A 111 -5.73 1.93 -8.21
C GLN A 111 -6.81 2.99 -8.14
N GLU A 112 -6.41 4.22 -8.31
CA GLU A 112 -7.35 5.33 -8.32
C GLU A 112 -8.35 5.19 -9.47
N SER A 113 -7.89 4.72 -10.61
CA SER A 113 -8.78 4.61 -11.77
C SER A 113 -9.93 3.65 -11.53
N GLU A 114 -9.76 2.70 -10.62
CA GLU A 114 -10.82 1.75 -10.33
C GLU A 114 -11.96 2.39 -9.57
N SER A 115 -11.65 3.40 -8.77
CA SER A 115 -12.70 4.06 -8.01
C SER A 115 -13.27 5.25 -8.76
N GLY A 116 -12.62 5.68 -9.82
CA GLY A 116 -13.06 6.83 -10.57
C GLY A 116 -14.07 6.50 -11.65
N ILE A 117 -14.29 5.25 -11.89
CA ILE A 117 -15.22 4.85 -12.93
C ILE A 117 -16.56 4.45 -12.35
#